data_1ef9d69eaa98232e92134ea98464e7ab
#
_entry.id   1ef9d69eaa98232e92134ea98464e7ab
#
_cell.length_a   1.000
_cell.length_b   1.000
_cell.length_c   1.000
_cell.angle_alpha   90.00
_cell.angle_beta   90.00
_cell.angle_gamma   90.00
#
_symmetry.space_group_name_H-M   'P 1'
#
loop_
_entity.id
_entity.type
_entity.pdbx_description
1 polymer ?
#
loop_
_entity_poly.entity_id
_entity_poly.type
_entity_poly.pdbx_seq_one_letter_code
_entity_poly.pdbx_strand_id
1 'polypeptide(L)'
;MSMRAQGSGETGADASAVNRDILDSMTSLIKLVGGIGQGIASEFDIAPHDLLAMFKLDDVMSMKELAQQMGCDASFVTSVADTLERRGFARRAPSQRDRRVKNLVLTEEGIAAKERLMQELAVKMPWSYALDDTERCCFLGLLKKALGGVRSAVCLDDETRAGDAEPRVRSEHI
;
A
#
# COMPACT_ATOMS: atom_id res chain seq x y z
N MET A 1 0.64 60.00 3.11
CA MET A 1 1.73 59.08 2.72
C MET A 1 1.22 57.68 2.96
N SER A 2 0.88 57.01 1.86
CA SER A 2 0.20 55.70 1.87
C SER A 2 1.28 54.62 1.73
N MET A 3 1.47 53.77 2.74
CA MET A 3 2.30 52.56 2.63
C MET A 3 1.37 51.39 2.26
N ARG A 4 1.43 50.98 0.99
CA ARG A 4 0.82 49.76 0.49
C ARG A 4 1.61 48.55 1.01
N ALA A 5 0.92 47.67 1.70
CA ALA A 5 1.39 46.32 1.97
C ALA A 5 1.38 45.50 0.67
N GLN A 6 2.54 45.18 0.13
CA GLN A 6 2.76 44.13 -0.87
C GLN A 6 3.43 42.97 -0.16
N GLY A 7 2.80 41.82 -0.08
CA GLY A 7 3.41 40.65 0.56
C GLY A 7 2.49 39.45 0.71
N SER A 8 1.79 39.01 -0.34
CA SER A 8 1.02 37.75 -0.28
C SER A 8 0.98 36.93 -1.59
N GLY A 9 1.80 37.30 -2.59
CA GLY A 9 1.83 36.62 -3.89
C GLY A 9 2.92 35.56 -4.08
N GLU A 10 4.03 35.67 -3.35
CA GLU A 10 5.20 34.81 -3.60
C GLU A 10 5.12 33.43 -2.96
N THR A 11 4.43 33.29 -1.82
CA THR A 11 4.35 32.01 -1.08
C THR A 11 3.48 30.95 -1.79
N GLY A 12 2.49 31.37 -2.54
CA GLY A 12 1.57 30.44 -3.23
C GLY A 12 2.15 29.85 -4.52
N ALA A 13 2.91 30.63 -5.28
CA ALA A 13 3.58 30.17 -6.51
C ALA A 13 4.71 29.17 -6.19
N ASP A 14 5.46 29.40 -5.13
CA ASP A 14 6.53 28.52 -4.66
C ASP A 14 5.98 27.18 -4.14
N ALA A 15 4.92 27.19 -3.33
CA ALA A 15 4.27 25.97 -2.85
C ALA A 15 3.71 25.11 -4.00
N SER A 16 3.19 25.72 -5.06
CA SER A 16 2.70 24.98 -6.25
C SER A 16 3.85 24.33 -7.04
N ALA A 17 4.99 24.99 -7.15
CA ALA A 17 6.20 24.45 -7.77
C ALA A 17 6.73 23.25 -6.98
N VAL A 18 6.89 23.39 -5.65
CA VAL A 18 7.32 22.29 -4.76
C VAL A 18 6.39 21.08 -4.84
N ASN A 19 5.07 21.29 -4.85
CA ASN A 19 4.12 20.17 -4.98
C ASN A 19 4.27 19.45 -6.32
N ARG A 20 4.53 20.16 -7.41
CA ARG A 20 4.80 19.56 -8.72
C ARG A 20 6.07 18.73 -8.70
N ASP A 21 7.15 19.26 -8.14
CA ASP A 21 8.43 18.55 -8.04
C ASP A 21 8.31 17.28 -7.18
N ILE A 22 7.51 17.34 -6.11
CA ILE A 22 7.19 16.15 -5.28
C ILE A 22 6.46 15.11 -6.13
N LEU A 23 5.43 15.48 -6.89
CA LEU A 23 4.68 14.56 -7.74
C LEU A 23 5.56 13.91 -8.82
N ASP A 24 6.40 14.69 -9.47
CA ASP A 24 7.32 14.20 -10.50
C ASP A 24 8.37 13.25 -9.91
N SER A 25 8.92 13.62 -8.74
CA SER A 25 9.88 12.78 -8.00
C SER A 25 9.24 11.48 -7.53
N MET A 26 8.03 11.52 -6.97
CA MET A 26 7.28 10.33 -6.56
C MET A 26 6.96 9.43 -7.75
N THR A 27 6.54 10.00 -8.89
CA THR A 27 6.26 9.23 -10.11
C THR A 27 7.51 8.51 -10.61
N SER A 28 8.65 9.18 -10.58
CA SER A 28 9.95 8.60 -10.96
C SER A 28 10.37 7.50 -9.99
N LEU A 29 10.19 7.72 -8.68
CA LEU A 29 10.49 6.73 -7.65
C LEU A 29 9.59 5.48 -7.80
N ILE A 30 8.29 5.66 -8.04
CA ILE A 30 7.35 4.54 -8.26
C ILE A 30 7.77 3.70 -9.47
N LYS A 31 8.16 4.34 -10.58
CA LYS A 31 8.65 3.62 -11.76
C LYS A 31 9.92 2.84 -11.48
N LEU A 32 10.87 3.44 -10.75
CA LEU A 32 12.13 2.78 -10.39
C LEU A 32 11.88 1.59 -9.47
N VAL A 33 11.12 1.76 -8.40
CA VAL A 33 10.74 0.68 -7.46
C VAL A 33 9.96 -0.42 -8.17
N GLY A 34 9.03 -0.05 -9.07
CA GLY A 34 8.28 -1.00 -9.89
C GLY A 34 9.19 -1.84 -10.79
N GLY A 35 10.19 -1.23 -11.44
CA GLY A 35 11.17 -1.95 -12.24
C GLY A 35 12.03 -2.92 -11.43
N ILE A 36 12.48 -2.51 -10.23
CA ILE A 36 13.20 -3.38 -9.29
C ILE A 36 12.30 -4.54 -8.86
N GLY A 37 11.05 -4.25 -8.48
CA GLY A 37 10.07 -5.27 -8.10
C GLY A 37 9.80 -6.29 -9.21
N GLN A 38 9.72 -5.84 -10.48
CA GLN A 38 9.58 -6.72 -11.64
C GLN A 38 10.80 -7.63 -11.80
N GLY A 39 12.01 -7.10 -11.64
CA GLY A 39 13.25 -7.88 -11.69
C GLY A 39 13.27 -8.97 -10.62
N ILE A 40 13.00 -8.60 -9.37
CA ILE A 40 12.95 -9.56 -8.25
C ILE A 40 11.86 -10.61 -8.47
N ALA A 41 10.64 -10.22 -8.86
CA ALA A 41 9.54 -11.14 -9.12
C ALA A 41 9.89 -12.20 -10.17
N SER A 42 10.64 -11.80 -11.20
CA SER A 42 11.11 -12.71 -12.25
C SER A 42 12.08 -13.78 -11.72
N GLU A 43 12.87 -13.48 -10.69
CA GLU A 43 13.78 -14.47 -10.06
C GLU A 43 13.02 -15.58 -9.31
N PHE A 44 11.79 -15.28 -8.84
CA PHE A 44 10.88 -16.24 -8.19
C PHE A 44 9.87 -16.86 -9.15
N ASP A 45 9.91 -16.48 -10.43
CA ASP A 45 8.94 -16.89 -11.46
C ASP A 45 7.49 -16.63 -11.04
N ILE A 46 7.23 -15.43 -10.50
CA ILE A 46 5.94 -14.89 -10.08
C ILE A 46 5.72 -13.49 -10.65
N ALA A 47 4.49 -13.00 -10.59
CA ALA A 47 4.19 -11.62 -10.99
C ALA A 47 4.53 -10.61 -9.86
N PRO A 48 4.75 -9.32 -10.15
CA PRO A 48 5.03 -8.29 -9.13
C PRO A 48 3.96 -8.17 -8.04
N HIS A 49 2.71 -8.42 -8.37
CA HIS A 49 1.62 -8.40 -7.38
C HIS A 49 1.64 -9.63 -6.44
N ASP A 50 2.11 -10.79 -6.92
CA ASP A 50 2.32 -11.97 -6.06
C ASP A 50 3.49 -11.72 -5.11
N LEU A 51 4.56 -11.06 -5.59
CA LEU A 51 5.67 -10.61 -4.77
C LEU A 51 5.21 -9.64 -3.66
N LEU A 52 4.34 -8.68 -4.00
CA LEU A 52 3.75 -7.76 -3.01
C LEU A 52 2.93 -8.53 -1.98
N ALA A 53 2.17 -9.53 -2.39
CA ALA A 53 1.41 -10.39 -1.49
C ALA A 53 2.34 -11.16 -0.53
N MET A 54 3.42 -11.76 -1.02
CA MET A 54 4.43 -12.42 -0.18
C MET A 54 5.05 -11.45 0.83
N PHE A 55 5.34 -10.21 0.42
CA PHE A 55 5.84 -9.18 1.32
C PHE A 55 4.85 -8.85 2.45
N LYS A 56 3.53 -8.76 2.12
CA LYS A 56 2.47 -8.44 3.08
C LYS A 56 2.02 -9.61 3.93
N LEU A 57 2.19 -10.84 3.43
CA LEU A 57 1.71 -12.04 4.10
C LEU A 57 2.54 -12.34 5.34
N ASP A 58 1.91 -12.30 6.50
CA ASP A 58 2.46 -12.87 7.73
C ASP A 58 2.31 -14.40 7.70
N ASP A 59 2.78 -15.11 8.72
CA ASP A 59 2.77 -16.58 8.75
C ASP A 59 1.39 -17.17 8.47
N VAL A 60 0.33 -16.52 8.98
CA VAL A 60 -1.08 -16.88 8.77
C VAL A 60 -1.91 -15.62 8.61
N MET A 61 -2.57 -15.47 7.46
CA MET A 61 -3.43 -14.32 7.19
C MET A 61 -4.70 -14.76 6.45
N SER A 62 -5.86 -14.17 6.80
CA SER A 62 -7.08 -14.43 6.04
C SER A 62 -7.03 -13.78 4.65
N MET A 63 -7.74 -14.37 3.69
CA MET A 63 -7.86 -13.80 2.34
C MET A 63 -8.43 -12.38 2.35
N LYS A 64 -9.33 -12.07 3.29
CA LYS A 64 -9.91 -10.75 3.46
C LYS A 64 -8.88 -9.72 3.96
N GLU A 65 -8.08 -10.08 4.96
CA GLU A 65 -7.02 -9.22 5.50
C GLU A 65 -5.96 -8.94 4.43
N LEU A 66 -5.56 -9.96 3.65
CA LEU A 66 -4.63 -9.77 2.56
C LEU A 66 -5.17 -8.82 1.49
N ALA A 67 -6.46 -8.93 1.13
CA ALA A 67 -7.13 -8.02 0.20
C ALA A 67 -7.09 -6.57 0.71
N GLN A 68 -7.38 -6.35 1.99
CA GLN A 68 -7.33 -5.04 2.63
C GLN A 68 -5.91 -4.46 2.62
N GLN A 69 -4.89 -5.28 2.93
CA GLN A 69 -3.50 -4.82 2.93
C GLN A 69 -2.95 -4.52 1.53
N MET A 70 -3.45 -5.23 0.52
CA MET A 70 -3.09 -5.01 -0.88
C MET A 70 -3.91 -3.90 -1.54
N GLY A 71 -4.99 -3.44 -0.92
CA GLY A 71 -5.91 -2.45 -1.50
C GLY A 71 -6.64 -2.96 -2.74
N CYS A 72 -6.97 -4.25 -2.78
CA CYS A 72 -7.62 -4.91 -3.92
C CYS A 72 -8.83 -5.72 -3.50
N ASP A 73 -9.59 -6.23 -4.46
CA ASP A 73 -10.76 -7.07 -4.20
C ASP A 73 -10.38 -8.54 -3.89
N ALA A 74 -11.36 -9.29 -3.36
CA ALA A 74 -11.17 -10.67 -2.95
C ALA A 74 -10.93 -11.63 -4.13
N SER A 75 -11.41 -11.30 -5.34
CA SER A 75 -11.21 -12.13 -6.54
C SER A 75 -9.75 -12.09 -6.98
N PHE A 76 -9.13 -10.91 -6.91
CA PHE A 76 -7.72 -10.73 -7.21
C PHE A 76 -6.83 -11.51 -6.23
N VAL A 77 -7.11 -11.42 -4.91
CA VAL A 77 -6.37 -12.20 -3.89
C VAL A 77 -6.52 -13.70 -4.11
N THR A 78 -7.67 -14.16 -4.61
CA THR A 78 -7.85 -15.57 -4.96
C THR A 78 -6.86 -16.00 -6.05
N SER A 79 -6.69 -15.22 -7.10
CA SER A 79 -5.71 -15.48 -8.18
C SER A 79 -4.27 -15.49 -7.66
N VAL A 80 -3.93 -14.53 -6.78
CA VAL A 80 -2.62 -14.47 -6.11
C VAL A 80 -2.37 -15.74 -5.29
N ALA A 81 -3.35 -16.14 -4.46
CA ALA A 81 -3.24 -17.34 -3.64
C ALA A 81 -3.08 -18.61 -4.49
N ASP A 82 -3.79 -18.72 -5.62
CA ASP A 82 -3.64 -19.84 -6.57
C ASP A 82 -2.21 -19.90 -7.15
N THR A 83 -1.62 -18.74 -7.45
CA THR A 83 -0.23 -18.67 -7.93
C THR A 83 0.75 -19.10 -6.83
N LEU A 84 0.63 -18.56 -5.62
CA LEU A 84 1.51 -18.91 -4.50
C LEU A 84 1.39 -20.39 -4.11
N GLU A 85 0.19 -20.97 -4.16
CA GLU A 85 -0.01 -22.42 -3.95
C GLU A 85 0.66 -23.26 -5.05
N ARG A 86 0.47 -22.88 -6.31
CA ARG A 86 1.08 -23.58 -7.44
C ARG A 86 2.61 -23.55 -7.40
N ARG A 87 3.20 -22.46 -6.84
CA ARG A 87 4.64 -22.31 -6.64
C ARG A 87 5.15 -22.97 -5.37
N GLY A 88 4.27 -23.51 -4.54
CA GLY A 88 4.63 -24.13 -3.28
C GLY A 88 4.97 -23.13 -2.16
N PHE A 89 4.77 -21.83 -2.36
CA PHE A 89 5.11 -20.80 -1.37
C PHE A 89 4.05 -20.63 -0.28
N ALA A 90 2.80 -20.97 -0.57
CA ALA A 90 1.72 -20.88 0.38
C ALA A 90 0.76 -22.06 0.25
N ARG A 91 -0.11 -22.22 1.24
CA ARG A 91 -1.25 -23.17 1.20
C ARG A 91 -2.47 -22.55 1.86
N ARG A 92 -3.64 -22.91 1.40
CA ARG A 92 -4.88 -22.57 2.08
C ARG A 92 -5.14 -23.50 3.26
N ALA A 93 -5.55 -22.93 4.39
CA ALA A 93 -5.94 -23.67 5.58
C ALA A 93 -7.22 -23.08 6.17
N PRO A 94 -8.12 -23.89 6.75
CA PRO A 94 -9.28 -23.39 7.47
C PRO A 94 -8.80 -22.61 8.71
N SER A 95 -9.48 -21.49 9.03
CA SER A 95 -9.21 -20.75 10.25
C SER A 95 -9.58 -21.61 11.48
N GLN A 96 -8.76 -21.54 12.52
CA GLN A 96 -9.05 -22.21 13.80
C GLN A 96 -10.26 -21.61 14.53
N ARG A 97 -10.57 -20.32 14.26
CA ARG A 97 -11.68 -19.60 14.91
C ARG A 97 -13.01 -19.79 14.15
N ASP A 98 -12.96 -19.82 12.83
CA ASP A 98 -14.13 -20.01 11.97
C ASP A 98 -13.73 -20.81 10.72
N ARG A 99 -14.17 -22.05 10.63
CA ARG A 99 -13.89 -22.96 9.49
C ARG A 99 -14.40 -22.45 8.14
N ARG A 100 -15.30 -21.45 8.13
CA ARG A 100 -15.77 -20.80 6.91
C ARG A 100 -14.75 -19.83 6.33
N VAL A 101 -13.84 -19.35 7.17
CA VAL A 101 -12.76 -18.43 6.78
C VAL A 101 -11.57 -19.25 6.31
N LYS A 102 -11.11 -18.97 5.10
CA LYS A 102 -9.87 -19.55 4.55
C LYS A 102 -8.72 -18.59 4.82
N ASN A 103 -7.70 -19.12 5.47
CA ASN A 103 -6.42 -18.44 5.65
C ASN A 103 -5.45 -18.89 4.55
N LEU A 104 -4.55 -17.99 4.19
CA LEU A 104 -3.35 -18.31 3.44
C LEU A 104 -2.20 -18.44 4.45
N VAL A 105 -1.44 -19.52 4.35
CA VAL A 105 -0.34 -19.86 5.27
C VAL A 105 0.90 -20.10 4.45
N LEU A 106 2.00 -19.43 4.79
CA LEU A 106 3.29 -19.70 4.16
C LEU A 106 3.74 -21.13 4.46
N THR A 107 4.34 -21.76 3.48
CA THR A 107 5.09 -23.02 3.63
C THR A 107 6.50 -22.73 4.12
N GLU A 108 7.28 -23.76 4.47
CA GLU A 108 8.71 -23.60 4.77
C GLU A 108 9.45 -22.99 3.58
N GLU A 109 9.14 -23.42 2.37
CA GLU A 109 9.69 -22.86 1.13
C GLU A 109 9.24 -21.40 0.94
N GLY A 110 7.99 -21.08 1.25
CA GLY A 110 7.45 -19.70 1.21
C GLY A 110 8.13 -18.78 2.22
N ILE A 111 8.42 -19.27 3.43
CA ILE A 111 9.16 -18.51 4.46
C ILE A 111 10.58 -18.23 3.95
N ALA A 112 11.29 -19.24 3.47
CA ALA A 112 12.63 -19.07 2.92
C ALA A 112 12.66 -18.13 1.70
N ALA A 113 11.64 -18.21 0.82
CA ALA A 113 11.49 -17.31 -0.31
C ALA A 113 11.23 -15.87 0.15
N LYS A 114 10.37 -15.67 1.17
CA LYS A 114 10.12 -14.35 1.76
C LYS A 114 11.37 -13.74 2.38
N GLU A 115 12.18 -14.52 3.08
CA GLU A 115 13.45 -14.05 3.65
C GLU A 115 14.42 -13.59 2.56
N ARG A 116 14.58 -14.37 1.48
CA ARG A 116 15.37 -13.97 0.32
C ARG A 116 14.82 -12.70 -0.33
N LEU A 117 13.52 -12.60 -0.51
CA LEU A 117 12.84 -11.40 -1.00
C LEU A 117 13.19 -10.18 -0.14
N MET A 118 13.12 -10.31 1.19
CA MET A 118 13.44 -9.19 2.10
C MET A 118 14.91 -8.77 1.99
N GLN A 119 15.84 -9.72 1.81
CA GLN A 119 17.26 -9.42 1.59
C GLN A 119 17.46 -8.65 0.27
N GLU A 120 16.85 -9.10 -0.82
CA GLU A 120 16.91 -8.42 -2.12
C GLU A 120 16.35 -6.99 -2.06
N LEU A 121 15.19 -6.82 -1.42
CA LEU A 121 14.60 -5.50 -1.20
C LEU A 121 15.49 -4.59 -0.35
N ALA A 122 16.11 -5.13 0.70
CA ALA A 122 16.99 -4.37 1.59
C ALA A 122 18.23 -3.80 0.86
N VAL A 123 18.70 -4.46 -0.20
CA VAL A 123 19.89 -4.04 -0.95
C VAL A 123 19.52 -3.24 -2.21
N LYS A 124 18.52 -3.68 -2.95
CA LYS A 124 18.17 -3.12 -4.28
C LYS A 124 17.35 -1.84 -4.25
N MET A 125 16.69 -1.52 -3.12
CA MET A 125 15.84 -0.31 -3.06
C MET A 125 16.68 0.98 -3.08
N PRO A 126 16.23 2.05 -3.78
CA PRO A 126 17.00 3.28 -3.96
C PRO A 126 17.46 3.91 -2.64
N TRP A 127 16.61 3.92 -1.63
CA TRP A 127 16.94 4.48 -0.31
C TRP A 127 17.99 3.67 0.45
N SER A 128 18.31 2.45 0.02
CA SER A 128 19.32 1.60 0.69
C SER A 128 20.76 2.00 0.32
N TYR A 129 20.96 2.57 -0.86
CA TYR A 129 22.28 2.98 -1.35
C TYR A 129 22.42 4.49 -1.56
N ALA A 130 21.31 5.23 -1.70
CA ALA A 130 21.32 6.66 -1.93
C ALA A 130 21.24 7.50 -0.66
N LEU A 131 20.75 6.93 0.46
CA LEU A 131 20.55 7.62 1.72
C LEU A 131 21.38 6.97 2.84
N ASP A 132 21.94 7.80 3.73
CA ASP A 132 22.51 7.32 4.98
C ASP A 132 21.43 6.92 6.01
N ASP A 133 21.84 6.39 7.19
CA ASP A 133 20.91 5.91 8.21
C ASP A 133 19.99 7.00 8.76
N THR A 134 20.51 8.22 8.93
CA THR A 134 19.75 9.36 9.42
C THR A 134 18.73 9.83 8.38
N GLU A 135 19.16 9.94 7.13
CA GLU A 135 18.30 10.33 6.01
C GLU A 135 17.19 9.31 5.77
N ARG A 136 17.48 7.99 5.89
CA ARG A 136 16.45 6.93 5.83
C ARG A 136 15.40 7.07 6.93
N CYS A 137 15.84 7.36 8.15
CA CYS A 137 14.91 7.60 9.27
C CYS A 137 14.03 8.83 9.03
N CYS A 138 14.60 9.93 8.54
CA CYS A 138 13.87 11.14 8.18
C CYS A 138 12.86 10.87 7.06
N PHE A 139 13.30 10.21 6.00
CA PHE A 139 12.46 9.84 4.85
C PHE A 139 11.26 8.98 5.28
N LEU A 140 11.50 7.95 6.10
CA LEU A 140 10.44 7.12 6.68
C LEU A 140 9.45 7.95 7.52
N GLY A 141 9.96 8.89 8.33
CA GLY A 141 9.14 9.79 9.14
C GLY A 141 8.23 10.68 8.28
N LEU A 142 8.76 11.26 7.21
CA LEU A 142 8.00 12.09 6.27
C LEU A 142 6.94 11.28 5.52
N LEU A 143 7.27 10.07 5.05
CA LEU A 143 6.32 9.18 4.41
C LEU A 143 5.17 8.80 5.36
N LYS A 144 5.47 8.42 6.59
CA LYS A 144 4.44 8.09 7.60
C LYS A 144 3.54 9.29 7.90
N LYS A 145 4.10 10.49 8.00
CA LYS A 145 3.35 11.72 8.24
C LYS A 145 2.42 12.04 7.07
N ALA A 146 2.90 11.94 5.83
CA ALA A 146 2.11 12.17 4.64
C ALA A 146 0.96 11.15 4.52
N LEU A 147 1.23 9.86 4.73
CA LEU A 147 0.24 8.79 4.69
C LEU A 147 -0.76 8.86 5.86
N GLY A 148 -0.32 9.28 7.04
CA GLY A 148 -1.18 9.47 8.22
C GLY A 148 -2.18 10.61 8.03
N GLY A 149 -1.77 11.71 7.40
CA GLY A 149 -2.65 12.82 7.04
C GLY A 149 -3.78 12.41 6.08
N VAL A 150 -3.47 11.57 5.09
CA VAL A 150 -4.46 11.05 4.13
C VAL A 150 -5.49 10.14 4.81
N ARG A 151 -5.08 9.27 5.73
CA ARG A 151 -6.01 8.39 6.47
C ARG A 151 -7.02 9.18 7.29
N SER A 152 -6.61 10.29 7.93
CA SER A 152 -7.51 11.16 8.68
C SER A 152 -8.50 11.91 7.75
N ALA A 153 -8.06 12.35 6.57
CA ALA A 153 -8.91 13.03 5.61
C ALA A 153 -9.97 12.08 5.01
N VAL A 154 -9.58 10.87 4.64
CA VAL A 154 -10.51 9.87 4.06
C VAL A 154 -11.57 9.42 5.09
N CYS A 155 -11.21 9.30 6.38
CA CYS A 155 -12.19 8.98 7.42
C CYS A 155 -13.23 10.09 7.63
N LEU A 156 -12.86 11.37 7.43
CA LEU A 156 -13.79 12.50 7.53
C LEU A 156 -14.78 12.54 6.36
N ASP A 157 -14.36 12.15 5.15
CA ASP A 157 -15.24 12.10 3.96
C ASP A 157 -16.25 10.95 4.02
N ASP A 158 -15.93 9.84 4.68
CA ASP A 158 -16.86 8.70 4.86
C ASP A 158 -17.94 9.01 5.91
N GLU A 159 -17.63 9.74 6.98
CA GLU A 159 -18.61 10.18 7.98
C GLU A 159 -19.58 11.24 7.42
N THR A 160 -19.12 12.12 6.53
CA THR A 160 -19.98 13.11 5.86
C THR A 160 -20.92 12.46 4.84
N ARG A 161 -20.51 11.39 4.16
CA ARG A 161 -21.38 10.65 3.23
C ARG A 161 -22.44 9.80 3.92
N ALA A 162 -22.21 9.35 5.14
CA ALA A 162 -23.16 8.57 5.91
C ALA A 162 -24.30 9.43 6.52
N GLY A 163 -24.11 10.76 6.64
CA GLY A 163 -25.07 11.69 7.22
C GLY A 163 -26.21 12.16 6.28
N ASP A 164 -26.06 12.02 4.96
CA ASP A 164 -27.00 12.54 3.96
C ASP A 164 -28.04 11.52 3.44
N ALA A 165 -28.16 10.37 4.09
CA ALA A 165 -29.22 9.41 3.77
C ALA A 165 -30.53 9.82 4.48
N GLU A 166 -31.32 10.66 3.87
CA GLU A 166 -32.69 10.97 4.29
C GLU A 166 -33.54 9.70 4.41
N PRO A 167 -34.36 9.56 5.48
CA PRO A 167 -35.28 8.45 5.61
C PRO A 167 -36.40 8.57 4.59
N ARG A 168 -36.45 7.64 3.62
CA ARG A 168 -37.60 7.51 2.72
C ARG A 168 -38.86 7.25 3.52
N VAL A 169 -39.71 8.26 3.58
CA VAL A 169 -41.08 8.16 4.09
C VAL A 169 -41.85 7.15 3.25
N ARG A 170 -42.28 6.05 3.85
CA ARG A 170 -43.27 5.14 3.28
C ARG A 170 -44.60 5.87 3.22
N SER A 171 -45.09 6.17 2.04
CA SER A 171 -46.48 6.51 1.81
C SER A 171 -47.31 5.21 1.82
N GLU A 172 -48.01 4.97 2.91
CA GLU A 172 -49.12 4.02 2.95
C GLU A 172 -50.24 4.61 2.11
N HIS A 173 -50.69 3.88 1.11
CA HIS A 173 -51.98 4.13 0.43
C HIS A 173 -52.97 3.11 0.93
N ILE A 174 -54.07 3.67 1.45
CA ILE A 174 -55.35 3.07 1.80
C ILE A 174 -55.99 2.41 0.55
#